data_321a0a9c5cc1de5eedf17cfb60e23b91
#
_entry.id   321a0a9c5cc1de5eedf17cfb60e23b91
#
_cell.length_a   1.000
_cell.length_b   1.000
_cell.length_c   1.000
_cell.angle_alpha   90.00
_cell.angle_beta   90.00
_cell.angle_gamma   90.00
#
_symmetry.space_group_name_H-M   'P 1'
#
loop_
_entity.id
_entity.type
_entity.pdbx_description
1 polymer ?
#
loop_
_entity_poly.entity_id
_entity_poly.type
_entity_poly.pdbx_seq_one_letter_code
_entity_poly.pdbx_strand_id
1 'polypeptide(L)' 'MPIPTPKKNEKRNEFIQRCITDPVMVKEFKNTDQRLAICAKVYRDGTV' A
#
# COMPACT_ATOMS: atom_id res chain seq x y z
N MET A 1 -7.37 -11.62 -2.97
CA MET A 1 -6.41 -10.75 -3.66
C MET A 1 -5.34 -10.32 -2.69
N PRO A 2 -4.08 -10.65 -2.95
CA PRO A 2 -3.01 -10.28 -2.03
C PRO A 2 -2.69 -8.78 -2.13
N ILE A 3 -2.89 -8.09 -1.03
CA ILE A 3 -2.53 -6.68 -0.93
C ILE A 3 -1.18 -6.60 -0.23
N PRO A 4 -0.24 -5.76 -0.72
CA PRO A 4 1.05 -5.62 -0.05
C PRO A 4 0.87 -5.21 1.40
N THR A 5 1.69 -5.77 2.27
CA THR A 5 1.67 -5.43 3.69
C THR A 5 3.02 -4.82 4.09
N PRO A 6 3.03 -3.92 5.09
CA PRO A 6 4.28 -3.31 5.51
C PRO A 6 5.19 -4.34 6.19
N LYS A 7 6.49 -4.19 5.92
CA LYS A 7 7.49 -5.02 6.57
C LYS A 7 7.85 -4.43 7.92
N LYS A 8 8.41 -5.27 8.78
CA LYS A 8 8.91 -4.81 10.07
C LYS A 8 9.96 -3.71 9.84
N ASN A 9 9.79 -2.59 10.52
CA ASN A 9 10.69 -1.43 10.42
C ASN A 9 10.62 -0.71 9.08
N GLU A 10 9.66 -1.01 8.24
CA GLU A 10 9.48 -0.30 6.98
C GLU A 10 8.83 1.05 7.23
N LYS A 11 9.40 2.10 6.66
CA LYS A 11 8.85 3.45 6.81
C LYS A 11 7.59 3.60 6.00
N ARG A 12 6.71 4.49 6.46
CA ARG A 12 5.44 4.74 5.77
C ARG A 12 5.65 5.12 4.31
N ASN A 13 6.56 6.05 4.05
CA ASN A 13 6.81 6.50 2.68
C ASN A 13 7.31 5.36 1.80
N GLU A 14 8.19 4.53 2.32
CA GLU A 14 8.71 3.40 1.57
C GLU A 14 7.62 2.40 1.25
N PHE A 15 6.78 2.08 2.23
CA PHE A 15 5.68 1.16 2.01
C PHE A 15 4.69 1.73 1.01
N ILE A 16 4.32 3.00 1.15
CA ILE A 16 3.34 3.62 0.25
C ILE A 16 3.85 3.62 -1.18
N GLN A 17 5.12 3.98 -1.39
CA GLN A 17 5.71 3.94 -2.72
C GLN A 17 5.62 2.54 -3.32
N ARG A 18 5.99 1.54 -2.55
CA ARG A 18 5.95 0.15 -3.02
C ARG A 18 4.52 -0.30 -3.31
N CYS A 19 3.59 0.10 -2.44
CA CYS A 19 2.20 -0.30 -2.56
C CYS A 19 1.53 0.32 -3.80
N ILE A 20 1.70 1.62 -4.01
CA ILE A 20 1.00 2.30 -5.12
C ILE A 20 1.57 1.92 -6.48
N THR A 21 2.80 1.39 -6.51
CA THR A 21 3.42 0.93 -7.76
C THR A 21 3.29 -0.57 -7.96
N ASP A 22 2.67 -1.28 -7.01
CA ASP A 22 2.48 -2.71 -7.12
C ASP A 22 1.58 -3.05 -8.31
N PRO A 23 2.00 -3.97 -9.19
CA PRO A 23 1.21 -4.32 -10.38
C PRO A 23 -0.22 -4.74 -10.08
N VAL A 24 -0.42 -5.49 -8.99
CA VAL A 24 -1.76 -5.92 -8.59
C VAL A 24 -2.61 -4.72 -8.21
N MET A 25 -2.04 -3.79 -7.44
CA MET A 25 -2.76 -2.59 -7.04
C MET A 25 -3.09 -1.71 -8.24
N VAL A 26 -2.16 -1.55 -9.16
CA VAL A 26 -2.38 -0.74 -10.36
C VAL A 26 -3.50 -1.35 -11.20
N LYS A 27 -3.52 -2.67 -11.31
CA LYS A 27 -4.53 -3.37 -12.09
C LYS A 27 -5.91 -3.26 -11.44
N GLU A 28 -6.00 -3.46 -10.13
CA GLU A 28 -7.27 -3.50 -9.41
C GLU A 28 -7.81 -2.10 -9.09
N PHE A 29 -6.93 -1.17 -8.82
CA PHE A 29 -7.29 0.19 -8.45
C PHE A 29 -6.52 1.18 -9.32
N LYS A 30 -7.12 1.55 -10.44
CA LYS A 30 -6.45 2.40 -11.41
C LYS A 30 -6.31 3.84 -10.95
N ASN A 31 -7.13 4.27 -9.99
CA ASN A 31 -7.06 5.61 -9.44
C ASN A 31 -5.96 5.70 -8.39
N THR A 32 -4.99 6.60 -8.61
CA THR A 32 -3.84 6.75 -7.71
C THR A 32 -4.27 7.18 -6.31
N ASP A 33 -5.24 8.09 -6.21
CA ASP A 33 -5.72 8.55 -4.92
C ASP A 33 -6.34 7.40 -4.13
N GLN A 34 -7.06 6.53 -4.82
CA GLN A 34 -7.65 5.37 -4.18
C GLN A 34 -6.57 4.41 -3.68
N ARG A 35 -5.54 4.16 -4.50
CA ARG A 35 -4.42 3.32 -4.08
C ARG A 35 -3.74 3.91 -2.85
N LEU A 36 -3.52 5.22 -2.86
CA LEU A 36 -2.87 5.89 -1.74
C LEU A 36 -3.68 5.71 -0.45
N ALA A 37 -4.98 5.90 -0.53
CA ALA A 37 -5.86 5.75 0.63
C ALA A 37 -5.81 4.32 1.17
N ILE A 38 -5.88 3.34 0.29
CA ILE A 38 -5.85 1.93 0.68
C ILE A 38 -4.50 1.59 1.31
N CYS A 39 -3.41 2.04 0.69
CA CYS A 39 -2.07 1.75 1.21
C CYS A 39 -1.85 2.38 2.58
N ALA A 40 -2.32 3.61 2.78
CA ALA A 40 -2.20 4.27 4.06
C ALA A 40 -2.96 3.52 5.15
N LYS A 41 -4.15 3.03 4.82
CA LYS A 41 -4.95 2.26 5.75
C LYS A 41 -4.27 0.95 6.11
N VAL A 42 -3.75 0.24 5.12
CA VAL A 42 -3.05 -1.02 5.36
C VAL A 42 -1.83 -0.81 6.23
N TYR A 43 -1.09 0.26 5.98
CA TYR A 43 0.09 0.57 6.79
C TYR A 43 -0.30 0.80 8.25
N ARG A 44 -1.34 1.60 8.47
CA ARG A 44 -1.80 1.90 9.82
C ARG A 44 -2.26 0.63 10.53
N ASP A 45 -3.03 -0.21 9.85
CA ASP A 45 -3.55 -1.44 10.44
C ASP A 45 -2.45 -2.46 10.68
N GLY A 46 -1.47 -2.51 9.78
CA GLY A 46 -0.39 -3.49 9.87
C GLY A 46 0.68 -3.15 10.88
N THR A 47 0.69 -1.92 11.42
CA THR A 47 1.72 -1.51 12.39
C THR A 47 1.24 -1.57 13.82
N VAL A 48 0.07 -2.04 14.07
CA VAL A 48 -0.49 -2.17 15.42
C VAL A 48 0.28 -3.18 16.26
#